data_fdcd9b7851c34a1952c28a51a5b9c1b6
#
_entry.id   fdcd9b7851c34a1952c28a51a5b9c1b6
#
_cell.length_a   1.000
_cell.length_b   1.000
_cell.length_c   1.000
_cell.angle_alpha   90.00
_cell.angle_beta   90.00
_cell.angle_gamma   90.00
#
_symmetry.space_group_name_H-M   'P 1'
#
loop_
_entity.id
_entity.type
_entity.pdbx_description
1 polymer ?
#
loop_
_entity_poly.entity_id
_entity_poly.type
_entity_poly.pdbx_seq_one_letter_code
_entity_poly.pdbx_strand_id
1 'polypeptide(L)'
;MTFDPHNSSGLSEQLLSIVVAQERPDLEEVRGQLIISRAQMGVQLAEMQSDILYGLSNSEGSPVDDLQLIETLEAIKLKSVEIMAKVEDMEKTTLEIDEARQCYVPVANRGQILFFCLSGMANIDPMYQYSLEWFVKLFIKSMAETEPNEDIIERVETIMDHFTFLLYQNVCRSLFERHKLLFAFLMCARIFMDKGVVKPAEFHFFVNGGKIEEESPNPDPKWISKRMWLDLQQMASVPSLRWFLNDFVDDLKFFKTYYDSWVPQRLPFPKAIESRLDAFQKLIILKCLRADKVIPAMQDYVVQQLGARFVEPQPADLAALLAESDPLAPIIFVLSTGTDPAADLLKFAEKMKMGKRFESISLGQGQGPLAENMMKIGCDFGNWVFFQNCHLSPSWMPTLEARVEVLQPELVHRDFRLWLTSTPSPLFPVALLQNGYKMTVEPPRGIKANLLKAYMNQVPDFLEYFTSADPKVPNFKWLLFSLSLFHGVVLERRKFGPLGFNIPYEFTDGDLRICISQLHMFLTEYADVPLRVSKKVKFGFEKTLVEL
;
A
#
# COMPACT_ATOMS: atom_id res chain seq x y z
N MET A 1 6.21 26.50 10.79
CA MET A 1 5.22 26.53 9.69
C MET A 1 4.43 25.23 9.74
N THR A 2 3.16 25.28 10.10
CA THR A 2 2.24 24.14 10.01
C THR A 2 1.80 24.04 8.56
N PHE A 3 2.39 23.11 7.82
CA PHE A 3 1.92 22.80 6.48
C PHE A 3 0.61 22.01 6.58
N ASP A 4 -0.41 22.48 5.89
CA ASP A 4 -1.62 21.70 5.68
C ASP A 4 -1.31 20.59 4.66
N PRO A 5 -1.24 19.31 5.07
CA PRO A 5 -0.90 18.20 4.17
C PRO A 5 -2.00 17.94 3.13
N HIS A 6 -3.14 18.64 3.23
CA HIS A 6 -4.22 18.55 2.25
C HIS A 6 -3.97 19.43 1.02
N ASN A 7 -2.94 20.30 1.05
CA ASN A 7 -2.59 21.10 -0.12
C ASN A 7 -1.47 20.42 -0.91
N SER A 8 -1.77 20.02 -2.13
CA SER A 8 -0.83 19.29 -3.01
C SER A 8 0.49 20.02 -3.23
N SER A 9 0.46 21.34 -3.35
CA SER A 9 1.66 22.17 -3.53
C SER A 9 2.57 22.21 -2.29
N GLY A 10 2.00 22.20 -1.09
CA GLY A 10 2.77 22.22 0.16
C GLY A 10 3.55 20.93 0.38
N LEU A 11 2.96 19.78 0.08
CA LEU A 11 3.67 18.49 0.17
C LEU A 11 4.79 18.38 -0.86
N SER A 12 4.57 18.83 -2.09
CA SER A 12 5.62 18.82 -3.13
C SER A 12 6.82 19.67 -2.72
N GLU A 13 6.62 20.87 -2.15
CA GLU A 13 7.70 21.72 -1.67
C GLU A 13 8.45 21.08 -0.48
N GLN A 14 7.73 20.46 0.44
CA GLN A 14 8.35 19.73 1.55
C GLN A 14 9.23 18.58 1.06
N LEU A 15 8.72 17.77 0.12
CA LEU A 15 9.49 16.67 -0.47
C LEU A 15 10.68 17.19 -1.28
N LEU A 16 10.52 18.32 -1.99
CA LEU A 16 11.61 18.96 -2.72
C LEU A 16 12.73 19.39 -1.77
N SER A 17 12.40 20.02 -0.65
CA SER A 17 13.40 20.39 0.36
C SER A 17 14.13 19.19 0.92
N ILE A 18 13.44 18.07 1.14
CA ILE A 18 14.04 16.81 1.61
C ILE A 18 15.00 16.23 0.55
N VAL A 19 14.60 16.22 -0.73
CA VAL A 19 15.46 15.72 -1.81
C VAL A 19 16.72 16.56 -1.93
N VAL A 20 16.57 17.90 -1.95
CA VAL A 20 17.71 18.80 -2.08
C VAL A 20 18.62 18.73 -0.85
N ALA A 21 18.07 18.61 0.35
CA ALA A 21 18.86 18.42 1.57
C ALA A 21 19.68 17.11 1.57
N GLN A 22 19.22 16.07 0.90
CA GLN A 22 19.94 14.79 0.77
C GLN A 22 20.99 14.81 -0.35
N GLU A 23 20.63 15.34 -1.53
CA GLU A 23 21.48 15.33 -2.73
C GLU A 23 22.47 16.50 -2.77
N ARG A 24 22.05 17.67 -2.28
CA ARG A 24 22.82 18.91 -2.28
C ARG A 24 22.63 19.70 -0.97
N PRO A 25 23.14 19.17 0.16
CA PRO A 25 22.99 19.81 1.47
C PRO A 25 23.59 21.22 1.51
N ASP A 26 24.62 21.48 0.71
CA ASP A 26 25.25 22.78 0.52
C ASP A 26 24.24 23.85 0.07
N LEU A 27 23.39 23.55 -0.91
CA LEU A 27 22.42 24.50 -1.44
C LEU A 27 21.28 24.77 -0.45
N GLU A 28 20.78 23.74 0.23
CA GLU A 28 19.67 23.90 1.18
C GLU A 28 20.10 24.66 2.45
N GLU A 29 21.33 24.45 2.91
CA GLU A 29 21.90 25.21 4.03
C GLU A 29 22.03 26.71 3.68
N VAL A 30 22.62 27.03 2.52
CA VAL A 30 22.75 28.41 2.05
C VAL A 30 21.38 29.07 1.88
N ARG A 31 20.41 28.36 1.30
CA ARG A 31 19.03 28.85 1.16
C ARG A 31 18.40 29.17 2.52
N GLY A 32 18.57 28.29 3.50
CA GLY A 32 18.08 28.50 4.87
C GLY A 32 18.66 29.76 5.50
N GLN A 33 19.97 29.98 5.34
CA GLN A 33 20.66 31.17 5.83
C GLN A 33 20.19 32.45 5.11
N LEU A 34 19.98 32.39 3.79
CA LEU A 34 19.48 33.52 3.00
C LEU A 34 18.04 33.92 3.43
N ILE A 35 17.16 32.96 3.68
CA ILE A 35 15.79 33.24 4.15
C ILE A 35 15.82 33.94 5.51
N ILE A 36 16.65 33.45 6.46
CA ILE A 36 16.78 34.07 7.79
C ILE A 36 17.35 35.48 7.68
N SER A 37 18.44 35.64 6.89
CA SER A 37 19.08 36.95 6.69
C SER A 37 18.14 37.96 6.02
N ARG A 38 17.37 37.50 5.01
CA ARG A 38 16.37 38.36 4.34
C ARG A 38 15.26 38.81 5.30
N ALA A 39 14.77 37.88 6.16
CA ALA A 39 13.79 38.22 7.18
C ALA A 39 14.33 39.23 8.19
N GLN A 40 15.58 39.07 8.66
CA GLN A 40 16.23 40.01 9.56
C GLN A 40 16.41 41.39 8.92
N MET A 41 16.85 41.44 7.67
CA MET A 41 16.99 42.73 6.94
C MET A 41 15.64 43.38 6.69
N GLY A 42 14.58 42.62 6.43
CA GLY A 42 13.21 43.12 6.33
C GLY A 42 12.73 43.79 7.62
N VAL A 43 13.02 43.18 8.77
CA VAL A 43 12.72 43.78 10.09
C VAL A 43 13.52 45.06 10.29
N GLN A 44 14.82 45.07 9.98
CA GLN A 44 15.67 46.26 10.11
C GLN A 44 15.18 47.41 9.22
N LEU A 45 14.75 47.14 7.99
CA LEU A 45 14.16 48.16 7.11
C LEU A 45 12.85 48.73 7.69
N ALA A 46 11.99 47.89 8.24
CA ALA A 46 10.76 48.30 8.89
C ALA A 46 11.01 49.14 10.13
N GLU A 47 11.99 48.77 10.95
CA GLU A 47 12.42 49.57 12.12
C GLU A 47 12.96 50.92 11.68
N MET A 48 13.85 50.97 10.69
CA MET A 48 14.35 52.25 10.16
C MET A 48 13.24 53.14 9.59
N GLN A 49 12.25 52.54 8.90
CA GLN A 49 11.07 53.31 8.44
C GLN A 49 10.26 53.87 9.60
N SER A 50 10.09 53.11 10.67
CA SER A 50 9.43 53.55 11.90
C SER A 50 10.21 54.67 12.59
N ASP A 51 11.54 54.58 12.64
CA ASP A 51 12.42 55.60 13.25
C ASP A 51 12.37 56.90 12.46
N ILE A 52 12.33 56.84 11.12
CA ILE A 52 12.12 58.02 10.26
C ILE A 52 10.79 58.71 10.59
N LEU A 53 9.71 57.90 10.64
CA LEU A 53 8.37 58.45 10.92
C LEU A 53 8.28 59.01 12.33
N TYR A 54 8.91 58.38 13.31
CA TYR A 54 8.97 58.88 14.69
C TYR A 54 9.78 60.16 14.80
N GLY A 55 10.96 60.25 14.17
CA GLY A 55 11.77 61.46 14.11
C GLY A 55 11.07 62.63 13.45
N LEU A 56 10.37 62.39 12.33
CA LEU A 56 9.58 63.39 11.64
C LEU A 56 8.35 63.87 12.44
N SER A 57 7.73 62.97 13.23
CA SER A 57 6.54 63.33 14.04
C SER A 57 6.87 64.11 15.32
N ASN A 58 8.09 63.95 15.84
CA ASN A 58 8.51 64.51 17.11
C ASN A 58 9.46 65.73 16.94
N SER A 59 9.74 66.17 15.71
CA SER A 59 10.55 67.35 15.48
C SER A 59 9.79 68.63 15.93
N GLU A 60 10.33 69.36 16.91
CA GLU A 60 9.80 70.64 17.37
C GLU A 60 10.31 71.78 16.45
N GLY A 61 9.46 72.24 15.51
CA GLY A 61 9.77 73.32 14.58
C GLY A 61 9.80 72.94 13.11
N SER A 62 10.60 73.59 12.29
CA SER A 62 10.78 73.21 10.89
C SER A 62 11.74 72.01 10.80
N PRO A 63 11.31 70.85 10.20
CA PRO A 63 12.18 69.66 10.07
C PRO A 63 13.48 69.92 9.30
N VAL A 64 13.56 71.08 8.56
CA VAL A 64 14.73 71.47 7.75
C VAL A 64 15.81 72.13 8.60
N ASP A 65 15.48 72.63 9.78
CA ASP A 65 16.38 73.35 10.68
C ASP A 65 16.96 72.40 11.80
N ASP A 66 16.50 71.15 11.89
CA ASP A 66 16.96 70.19 12.87
C ASP A 66 18.15 69.41 12.30
N LEU A 67 19.37 69.80 12.67
CA LEU A 67 20.62 69.21 12.22
C LEU A 67 20.74 67.73 12.68
N GLN A 68 20.24 67.35 13.87
CA GLN A 68 20.29 65.99 14.37
C GLN A 68 19.36 65.09 13.58
N LEU A 69 18.19 65.58 13.20
CA LEU A 69 17.24 64.85 12.35
C LEU A 69 17.84 64.59 10.96
N ILE A 70 18.49 65.63 10.37
CA ILE A 70 19.11 65.49 9.05
C ILE A 70 20.25 64.49 9.06
N GLU A 71 21.14 64.47 10.07
CA GLU A 71 22.22 63.50 10.21
C GLU A 71 21.70 62.07 10.40
N THR A 72 20.66 61.89 11.22
CA THR A 72 20.02 60.59 11.39
C THR A 72 19.33 60.11 10.11
N LEU A 73 18.67 60.95 9.37
CA LEU A 73 18.06 60.61 8.08
C LEU A 73 19.10 60.24 7.01
N GLU A 74 20.24 60.91 6.96
CA GLU A 74 21.34 60.56 6.07
C GLU A 74 21.98 59.23 6.44
N ALA A 75 22.18 58.94 7.73
CA ALA A 75 22.71 57.68 8.21
C ALA A 75 21.75 56.52 7.90
N ILE A 76 20.45 56.71 8.11
CA ILE A 76 19.41 55.73 7.78
C ILE A 76 19.35 55.48 6.27
N LYS A 77 19.42 56.56 5.46
CA LYS A 77 19.45 56.46 3.99
C LYS A 77 20.62 55.62 3.50
N LEU A 78 21.85 55.89 4.01
CA LEU A 78 23.03 55.11 3.64
C LEU A 78 22.90 53.63 4.02
N LYS A 79 22.43 53.31 5.24
CA LYS A 79 22.15 51.96 5.69
C LYS A 79 21.07 51.27 4.87
N SER A 80 19.99 51.98 4.55
CA SER A 80 18.89 51.45 3.71
C SER A 80 19.39 51.07 2.32
N VAL A 81 20.24 51.90 1.69
CA VAL A 81 20.85 51.59 0.39
C VAL A 81 21.75 50.37 0.47
N GLU A 82 22.56 50.26 1.53
CA GLU A 82 23.43 49.10 1.73
C GLU A 82 22.61 47.81 1.92
N ILE A 83 21.55 47.85 2.73
CA ILE A 83 20.66 46.71 2.96
C ILE A 83 19.93 46.34 1.66
N MET A 84 19.41 47.34 0.90
CA MET A 84 18.77 47.06 -0.39
C MET A 84 19.71 46.36 -1.37
N ALA A 85 20.96 46.81 -1.47
CA ALA A 85 21.95 46.17 -2.34
C ALA A 85 22.22 44.69 -1.89
N LYS A 86 22.34 44.44 -0.57
CA LYS A 86 22.49 43.09 -0.04
C LYS A 86 21.26 42.20 -0.32
N VAL A 87 20.06 42.75 -0.20
CA VAL A 87 18.82 42.02 -0.51
C VAL A 87 18.76 41.67 -2.00
N GLU A 88 19.18 42.59 -2.89
CA GLU A 88 19.23 42.30 -4.34
C GLU A 88 20.23 41.19 -4.69
N ASP A 89 21.42 41.18 -4.07
CA ASP A 89 22.40 40.10 -4.26
C ASP A 89 21.91 38.78 -3.70
N MET A 90 21.22 38.78 -2.56
CA MET A 90 20.57 37.59 -2.01
C MET A 90 19.46 37.08 -2.91
N GLU A 91 18.69 37.97 -3.54
CA GLU A 91 17.65 37.55 -4.49
C GLU A 91 18.25 36.87 -5.72
N LYS A 92 19.37 37.37 -6.25
CA LYS A 92 20.09 36.71 -7.35
C LYS A 92 20.58 35.32 -6.96
N THR A 93 21.24 35.19 -5.79
CA THR A 93 21.71 33.89 -5.29
C THR A 93 20.54 32.94 -5.03
N THR A 94 19.41 33.44 -4.52
CA THR A 94 18.21 32.61 -4.31
C THR A 94 17.66 32.08 -5.63
N LEU A 95 17.65 32.91 -6.69
CA LEU A 95 17.23 32.44 -8.03
C LEU A 95 18.13 31.35 -8.58
N GLU A 96 19.45 31.48 -8.45
CA GLU A 96 20.40 30.45 -8.88
C GLU A 96 20.19 29.12 -8.13
N ILE A 97 19.92 29.19 -6.82
CA ILE A 97 19.61 28.02 -6.00
C ILE A 97 18.27 27.41 -6.43
N ASP A 98 17.24 28.22 -6.67
CA ASP A 98 15.93 27.76 -7.09
C ASP A 98 15.97 27.13 -8.48
N GLU A 99 16.79 27.64 -9.41
CA GLU A 99 17.05 27.00 -10.70
C GLU A 99 17.72 25.61 -10.53
N ALA A 100 18.73 25.50 -9.67
CA ALA A 100 19.35 24.21 -9.37
C ALA A 100 18.38 23.22 -8.72
N ARG A 101 17.45 23.68 -7.88
CA ARG A 101 16.38 22.88 -7.28
C ARG A 101 15.36 22.37 -8.29
N GLN A 102 15.12 23.12 -9.37
CA GLN A 102 14.13 22.71 -10.38
C GLN A 102 14.44 21.37 -11.02
N CYS A 103 15.70 20.97 -11.09
CA CYS A 103 16.09 19.65 -11.59
C CYS A 103 15.49 18.49 -10.77
N TYR A 104 15.21 18.72 -9.47
CA TYR A 104 14.66 17.71 -8.57
C TYR A 104 13.13 17.76 -8.41
N VAL A 105 12.47 18.76 -8.99
CA VAL A 105 11.00 18.89 -8.96
C VAL A 105 10.28 17.62 -9.44
N PRO A 106 10.73 16.91 -10.50
CA PRO A 106 10.08 15.67 -10.92
C PRO A 106 10.05 14.58 -9.84
N VAL A 107 11.09 14.50 -8.99
CA VAL A 107 11.13 13.54 -7.85
C VAL A 107 10.09 13.91 -6.79
N ALA A 108 10.00 15.18 -6.44
CA ALA A 108 9.02 15.67 -5.46
C ALA A 108 7.58 15.46 -5.95
N ASN A 109 7.29 15.79 -7.22
CA ASN A 109 5.98 15.56 -7.83
C ASN A 109 5.62 14.06 -7.86
N ARG A 110 6.58 13.19 -8.21
CA ARG A 110 6.38 11.74 -8.15
C ARG A 110 6.06 11.29 -6.72
N GLY A 111 6.80 11.77 -5.73
CA GLY A 111 6.53 11.49 -4.32
C GLY A 111 5.14 11.93 -3.90
N GLN A 112 4.73 13.13 -4.26
CA GLN A 112 3.39 13.66 -4.00
C GLN A 112 2.28 12.77 -4.61
N ILE A 113 2.40 12.42 -5.88
CA ILE A 113 1.42 11.56 -6.58
C ILE A 113 1.28 10.22 -5.86
N LEU A 114 2.41 9.61 -5.52
CA LEU A 114 2.44 8.32 -4.85
C LEU A 114 1.84 8.38 -3.44
N PHE A 115 2.09 9.46 -2.70
CA PHE A 115 1.47 9.66 -1.38
C PHE A 115 -0.05 9.75 -1.46
N PHE A 116 -0.59 10.49 -2.42
CA PHE A 116 -2.05 10.58 -2.59
C PHE A 116 -2.66 9.28 -3.09
N CYS A 117 -1.95 8.50 -3.92
CA CYS A 117 -2.39 7.13 -4.25
C CYS A 117 -2.47 6.25 -3.01
N LEU A 118 -1.47 6.33 -2.14
CA LEU A 118 -1.40 5.57 -0.89
C LEU A 118 -2.51 5.98 0.08
N SER A 119 -2.70 7.28 0.30
CA SER A 119 -3.75 7.83 1.17
C SER A 119 -5.15 7.41 0.71
N GLY A 120 -5.37 7.33 -0.60
CA GLY A 120 -6.64 6.85 -1.19
C GLY A 120 -6.96 5.39 -0.88
N MET A 121 -5.97 4.56 -0.53
CA MET A 121 -6.19 3.14 -0.21
C MET A 121 -6.99 2.94 1.08
N ALA A 122 -6.96 3.89 2.01
CA ALA A 122 -7.75 3.85 3.23
C ALA A 122 -9.28 3.81 2.96
N ASN A 123 -9.73 4.31 1.81
CA ASN A 123 -11.13 4.23 1.39
C ASN A 123 -11.56 2.82 0.95
N ILE A 124 -10.60 1.92 0.65
CA ILE A 124 -10.86 0.55 0.22
C ILE A 124 -10.95 -0.36 1.44
N ASP A 125 -10.02 -0.20 2.39
CA ASP A 125 -9.99 -0.97 3.62
C ASP A 125 -9.42 -0.09 4.76
N PRO A 126 -10.06 -0.03 5.94
CA PRO A 126 -9.62 0.79 7.07
C PRO A 126 -8.22 0.42 7.58
N MET A 127 -7.74 -0.78 7.28
CA MET A 127 -6.39 -1.22 7.68
C MET A 127 -5.27 -0.64 6.79
N TYR A 128 -5.58 -0.02 5.64
CA TYR A 128 -4.61 0.52 4.69
C TYR A 128 -4.27 1.99 4.97
N GLN A 129 -3.93 2.29 6.21
CA GLN A 129 -3.56 3.64 6.63
C GLN A 129 -2.05 3.75 6.86
N TYR A 130 -1.47 4.87 6.40
CA TYR A 130 -0.05 5.17 6.52
C TYR A 130 0.15 6.62 6.91
N SER A 131 1.10 6.90 7.79
CA SER A 131 1.48 8.27 8.16
C SER A 131 2.37 8.90 7.09
N LEU A 132 2.34 10.23 7.02
CA LEU A 132 3.29 10.99 6.20
C LEU A 132 4.72 10.75 6.67
N GLU A 133 4.94 10.62 7.98
CA GLU A 133 6.26 10.34 8.55
C GLU A 133 6.84 9.01 8.05
N TRP A 134 6.03 7.95 8.05
CA TRP A 134 6.44 6.66 7.49
C TRP A 134 6.80 6.78 6.00
N PHE A 135 5.98 7.52 5.24
CA PHE A 135 6.23 7.75 3.82
C PHE A 135 7.53 8.52 3.57
N VAL A 136 7.80 9.57 4.34
CA VAL A 136 9.02 10.36 4.25
C VAL A 136 10.25 9.53 4.63
N LYS A 137 10.18 8.71 5.68
CA LYS A 137 11.26 7.78 6.04
C LYS A 137 11.59 6.82 4.90
N LEU A 138 10.57 6.28 4.24
CA LEU A 138 10.75 5.40 3.09
C LEU A 138 11.33 6.15 1.88
N PHE A 139 10.91 7.40 1.68
CA PHE A 139 11.41 8.26 0.62
C PHE A 139 12.91 8.56 0.80
N ILE A 140 13.35 8.96 2.00
CA ILE A 140 14.76 9.19 2.34
C ILE A 140 15.57 7.90 2.18
N LYS A 141 15.04 6.77 2.67
CA LYS A 141 15.68 5.45 2.52
C LYS A 141 15.93 5.12 1.04
N SER A 142 14.96 5.39 0.18
CA SER A 142 15.08 5.14 -1.26
C SER A 142 16.24 5.92 -1.89
N MET A 143 16.42 7.18 -1.50
CA MET A 143 17.54 8.01 -2.01
C MET A 143 18.90 7.49 -1.53
N ALA A 144 18.97 7.04 -0.27
CA ALA A 144 20.19 6.50 0.31
C ALA A 144 20.60 5.13 -0.30
N GLU A 145 19.65 4.33 -0.74
CA GLU A 145 19.88 3.01 -1.34
C GLU A 145 20.25 3.06 -2.82
N THR A 146 19.99 4.20 -3.50
CA THR A 146 20.35 4.38 -4.91
C THR A 146 21.80 4.83 -5.07
N GLU A 147 22.52 4.27 -6.04
CA GLU A 147 23.89 4.67 -6.34
C GLU A 147 23.97 6.14 -6.79
N PRO A 148 24.90 6.93 -6.26
CA PRO A 148 25.11 8.31 -6.70
C PRO A 148 25.54 8.34 -8.17
N ASN A 149 25.05 9.30 -8.94
CA ASN A 149 25.41 9.53 -10.33
C ASN A 149 25.72 11.02 -10.54
N GLU A 150 26.75 11.31 -11.34
CA GLU A 150 27.13 12.69 -11.69
C GLU A 150 26.13 13.36 -12.65
N ASP A 151 25.44 12.56 -13.48
CA ASP A 151 24.36 13.06 -14.33
C ASP A 151 23.07 13.19 -13.51
N ILE A 152 22.64 14.46 -13.32
CA ILE A 152 21.44 14.79 -12.55
C ILE A 152 20.17 14.19 -13.18
N ILE A 153 20.09 14.11 -14.50
CA ILE A 153 18.90 13.59 -15.19
C ILE A 153 18.77 12.08 -14.92
N GLU A 154 19.85 11.33 -15.14
CA GLU A 154 19.87 9.90 -14.84
C GLU A 154 19.66 9.63 -13.34
N ARG A 155 20.23 10.48 -12.46
CA ARG A 155 20.03 10.38 -11.01
C ARG A 155 18.56 10.53 -10.63
N VAL A 156 17.90 11.55 -11.15
CA VAL A 156 16.47 11.83 -10.93
C VAL A 156 15.60 10.66 -11.39
N GLU A 157 15.86 10.13 -12.58
CA GLU A 157 15.12 8.97 -13.12
C GLU A 157 15.32 7.72 -12.25
N THR A 158 16.56 7.45 -11.82
CA THR A 158 16.90 6.32 -10.94
C THR A 158 16.19 6.42 -9.60
N ILE A 159 16.20 7.59 -8.96
CA ILE A 159 15.49 7.82 -7.69
C ILE A 159 13.98 7.61 -7.87
N MET A 160 13.39 8.19 -8.91
CA MET A 160 11.94 8.06 -9.18
C MET A 160 11.54 6.60 -9.39
N ASP A 161 12.34 5.84 -10.13
CA ASP A 161 12.06 4.45 -10.46
C ASP A 161 12.23 3.54 -9.25
N HIS A 162 13.34 3.70 -8.53
CA HIS A 162 13.61 2.97 -7.29
C HIS A 162 12.55 3.26 -6.23
N PHE A 163 12.22 4.53 -5.98
CA PHE A 163 11.21 4.90 -4.99
C PHE A 163 9.82 4.37 -5.34
N THR A 164 9.43 4.44 -6.62
CA THR A 164 8.14 3.88 -7.08
C THR A 164 8.06 2.39 -6.78
N PHE A 165 9.13 1.64 -7.04
CA PHE A 165 9.17 0.20 -6.78
C PHE A 165 9.26 -0.13 -5.29
N LEU A 166 10.10 0.57 -4.53
CA LEU A 166 10.26 0.37 -3.09
C LEU A 166 8.93 0.63 -2.35
N LEU A 167 8.23 1.71 -2.70
CA LEU A 167 6.90 1.99 -2.16
C LEU A 167 5.91 0.89 -2.51
N TYR A 168 5.88 0.48 -3.79
CA TYR A 168 5.01 -0.62 -4.23
C TYR A 168 5.26 -1.89 -3.42
N GLN A 169 6.52 -2.30 -3.26
CA GLN A 169 6.90 -3.50 -2.54
C GLN A 169 6.46 -3.45 -1.06
N ASN A 170 6.73 -2.34 -0.38
CA ASN A 170 6.37 -2.16 1.03
C ASN A 170 4.86 -2.11 1.25
N VAL A 171 4.12 -1.43 0.37
CA VAL A 171 2.67 -1.34 0.46
C VAL A 171 2.02 -2.69 0.11
N CYS A 172 2.45 -3.37 -0.95
CA CYS A 172 1.91 -4.68 -1.36
C CYS A 172 2.03 -5.75 -0.27
N ARG A 173 3.02 -5.65 0.61
CA ARG A 173 3.16 -6.54 1.78
C ARG A 173 1.96 -6.43 2.74
N SER A 174 1.35 -5.25 2.81
CA SER A 174 0.20 -4.97 3.67
C SER A 174 -1.15 -5.10 2.99
N LEU A 175 -1.18 -5.23 1.66
CA LEU A 175 -2.42 -5.35 0.90
C LEU A 175 -2.83 -6.81 0.72
N PHE A 176 -4.14 -7.05 0.81
CA PHE A 176 -4.71 -8.32 0.33
C PHE A 176 -4.47 -8.49 -1.17
N GLU A 177 -4.23 -9.72 -1.60
CA GLU A 177 -3.86 -10.06 -2.97
C GLU A 177 -4.82 -9.47 -4.03
N ARG A 178 -6.12 -9.45 -3.71
CA ARG A 178 -7.15 -8.85 -4.57
C ARG A 178 -6.97 -7.36 -4.83
N HIS A 179 -6.24 -6.65 -3.94
CA HIS A 179 -6.06 -5.19 -4.02
C HIS A 179 -4.67 -4.79 -4.56
N LYS A 180 -3.72 -5.73 -4.67
CA LYS A 180 -2.36 -5.44 -5.16
C LYS A 180 -2.36 -4.91 -6.59
N LEU A 181 -3.06 -5.60 -7.50
CA LEU A 181 -3.18 -5.16 -8.88
C LEU A 181 -3.90 -3.81 -8.98
N LEU A 182 -4.93 -3.58 -8.15
CA LEU A 182 -5.64 -2.30 -8.10
C LEU A 182 -4.69 -1.16 -7.70
N PHE A 183 -3.85 -1.38 -6.69
CA PHE A 183 -2.86 -0.38 -6.27
C PHE A 183 -1.81 -0.12 -7.37
N ALA A 184 -1.26 -1.16 -7.99
CA ALA A 184 -0.32 -1.03 -9.10
C ALA A 184 -0.94 -0.25 -10.27
N PHE A 185 -2.18 -0.54 -10.62
CA PHE A 185 -2.90 0.14 -11.68
C PHE A 185 -3.20 1.61 -11.33
N LEU A 186 -3.60 1.90 -10.09
CA LEU A 186 -3.85 3.26 -9.63
C LEU A 186 -2.57 4.10 -9.68
N MET A 187 -1.45 3.57 -9.20
CA MET A 187 -0.14 4.22 -9.31
C MET A 187 0.23 4.48 -10.77
N CYS A 188 0.11 3.47 -11.63
CA CYS A 188 0.38 3.58 -13.05
C CYS A 188 -0.47 4.69 -13.70
N ALA A 189 -1.79 4.65 -13.52
CA ALA A 189 -2.71 5.63 -14.10
C ALA A 189 -2.40 7.06 -13.63
N ARG A 190 -2.11 7.27 -12.34
CA ARG A 190 -1.79 8.59 -11.79
C ARG A 190 -0.45 9.13 -12.32
N ILE A 191 0.57 8.29 -12.42
CA ILE A 191 1.87 8.66 -12.99
C ILE A 191 1.71 9.09 -14.45
N PHE A 192 0.91 8.35 -15.24
CA PHE A 192 0.69 8.68 -16.64
C PHE A 192 -0.30 9.83 -16.87
N MET A 193 -1.17 10.13 -15.88
CA MET A 193 -1.96 11.36 -15.86
C MET A 193 -1.08 12.60 -15.66
N ASP A 194 -0.10 12.54 -14.78
CA ASP A 194 0.88 13.61 -14.57
C ASP A 194 1.72 13.87 -15.84
N LYS A 195 2.11 12.81 -16.52
CA LYS A 195 2.80 12.90 -17.83
C LYS A 195 1.88 13.38 -18.98
N GLY A 196 0.58 13.58 -18.74
CA GLY A 196 -0.40 14.00 -19.74
C GLY A 196 -0.79 12.93 -20.77
N VAL A 197 -0.32 11.68 -20.61
CA VAL A 197 -0.65 10.56 -21.51
C VAL A 197 -2.08 10.08 -21.26
N VAL A 198 -2.47 9.92 -20.00
CA VAL A 198 -3.84 9.55 -19.61
C VAL A 198 -4.60 10.83 -19.24
N LYS A 199 -5.74 11.09 -19.88
CA LYS A 199 -6.53 12.27 -19.59
C LYS A 199 -7.44 12.04 -18.37
N PRO A 200 -7.62 13.04 -17.48
CA PRO A 200 -8.49 12.91 -16.31
C PRO A 200 -9.91 12.45 -16.64
N ALA A 201 -10.49 12.94 -17.75
CA ALA A 201 -11.82 12.53 -18.21
C ALA A 201 -11.90 11.04 -18.59
N GLU A 202 -10.84 10.51 -19.20
CA GLU A 202 -10.73 9.09 -19.57
C GLU A 202 -10.65 8.20 -18.32
N PHE A 203 -9.83 8.60 -17.35
CA PHE A 203 -9.73 7.87 -16.07
C PHE A 203 -11.05 7.93 -15.29
N HIS A 204 -11.68 9.10 -15.23
CA HIS A 204 -12.99 9.25 -14.59
C HIS A 204 -14.04 8.35 -15.23
N PHE A 205 -14.08 8.31 -16.56
CA PHE A 205 -14.98 7.41 -17.30
C PHE A 205 -14.66 5.94 -17.03
N PHE A 206 -13.38 5.59 -17.01
CA PHE A 206 -12.95 4.21 -16.71
C PHE A 206 -13.44 3.75 -15.33
N VAL A 207 -13.44 4.60 -14.32
CA VAL A 207 -13.87 4.24 -12.95
C VAL A 207 -15.40 4.33 -12.79
N ASN A 208 -16.00 5.45 -13.17
CA ASN A 208 -17.38 5.80 -12.81
C ASN A 208 -18.39 5.58 -13.96
N GLY A 209 -17.91 5.38 -15.19
CA GLY A 209 -18.78 5.44 -16.37
C GLY A 209 -19.10 6.88 -16.77
N GLY A 210 -19.99 7.04 -17.74
CA GLY A 210 -20.40 8.32 -18.30
C GLY A 210 -21.92 8.54 -18.24
N LYS A 211 -22.35 9.67 -18.79
CA LYS A 211 -23.77 9.98 -19.03
C LYS A 211 -24.10 9.70 -20.49
N ILE A 212 -25.33 9.32 -20.76
CA ILE A 212 -25.84 9.18 -22.14
C ILE A 212 -26.28 10.56 -22.59
N GLU A 213 -25.70 11.06 -23.68
CA GLU A 213 -26.12 12.32 -24.30
C GLU A 213 -27.26 12.10 -25.27
N GLU A 214 -27.18 11.03 -26.09
CA GLU A 214 -28.22 10.66 -27.07
C GLU A 214 -28.38 9.15 -27.10
N GLU A 215 -29.62 8.67 -27.00
CA GLU A 215 -29.93 7.24 -27.17
C GLU A 215 -30.07 6.91 -28.67
N SER A 216 -29.26 6.00 -29.15
CA SER A 216 -29.38 5.43 -30.50
C SER A 216 -29.75 3.95 -30.45
N PRO A 217 -30.44 3.44 -31.49
CA PRO A 217 -30.85 2.04 -31.52
C PRO A 217 -29.63 1.12 -31.61
N ASN A 218 -29.70 -0.04 -30.95
CA ASN A 218 -28.64 -1.04 -30.98
C ASN A 218 -28.47 -1.59 -32.42
N PRO A 219 -27.29 -1.53 -33.02
CA PRO A 219 -27.06 -1.92 -34.41
C PRO A 219 -27.17 -3.44 -34.66
N ASP A 220 -26.85 -4.27 -33.66
CA ASP A 220 -26.99 -5.73 -33.76
C ASP A 220 -27.32 -6.36 -32.39
N PRO A 221 -28.61 -6.44 -32.03
CA PRO A 221 -29.07 -7.00 -30.75
C PRO A 221 -28.76 -8.49 -30.54
N LYS A 222 -28.28 -9.20 -31.58
CA LYS A 222 -27.96 -10.64 -31.48
C LYS A 222 -26.76 -10.94 -30.63
N TRP A 223 -25.75 -10.05 -30.64
CA TRP A 223 -24.53 -10.22 -29.84
C TRP A 223 -24.18 -9.02 -28.96
N ILE A 224 -24.65 -7.82 -29.34
CA ILE A 224 -24.45 -6.61 -28.53
C ILE A 224 -25.55 -6.57 -27.47
N SER A 225 -25.18 -6.80 -26.21
CA SER A 225 -26.12 -6.70 -25.10
C SER A 225 -26.55 -5.23 -24.89
N LYS A 226 -27.73 -5.03 -24.31
CA LYS A 226 -28.24 -3.69 -23.99
C LYS A 226 -27.23 -2.90 -23.12
N ARG A 227 -26.64 -3.57 -22.14
CA ARG A 227 -25.64 -2.95 -21.25
C ARG A 227 -24.38 -2.52 -22.01
N MET A 228 -23.83 -3.41 -22.85
CA MET A 228 -22.65 -3.11 -23.67
C MET A 228 -22.90 -1.91 -24.59
N TRP A 229 -24.09 -1.85 -25.22
CA TRP A 229 -24.45 -0.72 -26.06
C TRP A 229 -24.54 0.60 -25.28
N LEU A 230 -25.15 0.57 -24.08
CA LEU A 230 -25.17 1.72 -23.17
C LEU A 230 -23.76 2.17 -22.76
N ASP A 231 -22.88 1.25 -22.42
CA ASP A 231 -21.48 1.57 -22.04
C ASP A 231 -20.73 2.21 -23.21
N LEU A 232 -20.94 1.74 -24.46
CA LEU A 232 -20.37 2.34 -25.67
C LEU A 232 -20.92 3.76 -25.95
N GLN A 233 -22.22 3.97 -25.77
CA GLN A 233 -22.82 5.30 -25.91
C GLN A 233 -22.30 6.27 -24.84
N GLN A 234 -22.18 5.82 -23.60
CA GLN A 234 -21.58 6.61 -22.51
C GLN A 234 -20.11 6.96 -22.82
N MET A 235 -19.36 6.08 -23.46
CA MET A 235 -17.97 6.34 -23.86
C MET A 235 -17.88 7.49 -24.86
N ALA A 236 -18.90 7.72 -25.70
CA ALA A 236 -18.95 8.85 -26.62
C ALA A 236 -19.00 10.22 -25.91
N SER A 237 -19.33 10.27 -24.60
CA SER A 237 -19.23 11.50 -23.79
C SER A 237 -17.79 11.91 -23.51
N VAL A 238 -16.82 11.01 -23.67
CA VAL A 238 -15.39 11.32 -23.54
C VAL A 238 -14.90 11.96 -24.84
N PRO A 239 -14.44 13.22 -24.82
CA PRO A 239 -14.12 13.97 -26.05
C PRO A 239 -13.11 13.27 -26.98
N SER A 240 -12.14 12.56 -26.41
CA SER A 240 -11.12 11.82 -27.17
C SER A 240 -11.63 10.56 -27.85
N LEU A 241 -12.77 10.00 -27.40
CA LEU A 241 -13.34 8.75 -27.89
C LEU A 241 -14.68 8.91 -28.60
N ARG A 242 -15.18 10.14 -28.75
CA ARG A 242 -16.47 10.43 -29.39
C ARG A 242 -16.60 9.85 -30.81
N TRP A 243 -15.50 9.85 -31.55
CA TRP A 243 -15.43 9.31 -32.91
C TRP A 243 -15.57 7.79 -33.01
N PHE A 244 -15.22 7.07 -31.94
CA PHE A 244 -15.12 5.61 -31.94
C PHE A 244 -16.46 4.92 -32.17
N LEU A 245 -17.57 5.51 -31.73
CA LEU A 245 -18.90 4.91 -31.86
C LEU A 245 -19.29 4.72 -33.35
N ASN A 246 -18.93 5.67 -34.21
CA ASN A 246 -19.16 5.56 -35.65
C ASN A 246 -18.32 4.45 -36.28
N ASP A 247 -17.01 4.46 -35.99
CA ASP A 247 -16.08 3.44 -36.50
C ASP A 247 -16.46 2.02 -35.98
N PHE A 248 -17.04 1.92 -34.78
CA PHE A 248 -17.58 0.67 -34.23
C PHE A 248 -18.77 0.15 -35.04
N VAL A 249 -19.69 1.03 -35.40
CA VAL A 249 -20.88 0.67 -36.23
C VAL A 249 -20.48 0.31 -37.65
N ASP A 250 -19.46 0.96 -38.19
CA ASP A 250 -18.98 0.73 -39.56
C ASP A 250 -18.28 -0.64 -39.71
N ASP A 251 -17.60 -1.14 -38.68
CA ASP A 251 -16.87 -2.43 -38.73
C ASP A 251 -17.33 -3.45 -37.67
N LEU A 252 -18.63 -3.69 -37.59
CA LEU A 252 -19.23 -4.66 -36.66
C LEU A 252 -18.68 -6.08 -36.80
N LYS A 253 -18.14 -6.45 -37.99
CA LYS A 253 -17.56 -7.78 -38.22
C LYS A 253 -16.25 -7.96 -37.44
N PHE A 254 -15.38 -6.95 -37.47
CA PHE A 254 -14.13 -6.97 -36.69
C PHE A 254 -14.44 -7.00 -35.21
N PHE A 255 -15.34 -6.12 -34.72
CA PHE A 255 -15.65 -6.03 -33.31
C PHE A 255 -16.35 -7.29 -32.77
N LYS A 256 -17.11 -8.00 -33.61
CA LYS A 256 -17.61 -9.31 -33.23
C LYS A 256 -16.51 -10.34 -33.08
N THR A 257 -15.52 -10.37 -33.98
CA THR A 257 -14.35 -11.24 -33.86
C THR A 257 -13.52 -10.91 -32.60
N TYR A 258 -13.37 -9.60 -32.31
CA TYR A 258 -12.73 -9.12 -31.09
C TYR A 258 -13.49 -9.58 -29.84
N TYR A 259 -14.81 -9.45 -29.83
CA TYR A 259 -15.66 -9.89 -28.73
C TYR A 259 -15.59 -11.40 -28.50
N ASP A 260 -15.60 -12.20 -29.56
CA ASP A 260 -15.54 -13.67 -29.49
C ASP A 260 -14.15 -14.19 -29.15
N SER A 261 -13.11 -13.35 -29.20
CA SER A 261 -11.73 -13.74 -28.89
C SER A 261 -11.54 -14.15 -27.43
N TRP A 262 -10.68 -15.17 -27.24
CA TRP A 262 -10.30 -15.62 -25.91
C TRP A 262 -9.38 -14.62 -25.19
N VAL A 263 -8.54 -13.89 -25.95
CA VAL A 263 -7.56 -12.91 -25.45
C VAL A 263 -7.70 -11.60 -26.27
N PRO A 264 -8.82 -10.86 -26.11
CA PRO A 264 -9.08 -9.67 -26.92
C PRO A 264 -8.07 -8.55 -26.70
N GLN A 265 -7.50 -8.39 -25.49
CA GLN A 265 -6.54 -7.34 -25.19
C GLN A 265 -5.23 -7.42 -26.00
N ARG A 266 -4.92 -8.57 -26.61
CA ARG A 266 -3.74 -8.78 -27.47
C ARG A 266 -4.04 -8.75 -28.97
N LEU A 267 -5.29 -8.62 -29.35
CA LEU A 267 -5.68 -8.46 -30.74
C LEU A 267 -5.45 -7.02 -31.19
N PRO A 268 -4.69 -6.80 -32.29
CA PRO A 268 -4.52 -5.46 -32.84
C PRO A 268 -5.82 -4.97 -33.47
N PHE A 269 -6.11 -3.69 -33.29
CA PHE A 269 -7.20 -3.04 -34.00
C PHE A 269 -6.85 -2.82 -35.47
N PRO A 270 -7.85 -2.57 -36.36
CA PRO A 270 -7.59 -2.12 -37.72
C PRO A 270 -6.66 -0.91 -37.73
N LYS A 271 -5.72 -0.83 -38.68
CA LYS A 271 -4.68 0.20 -38.72
C LYS A 271 -5.21 1.64 -38.58
N ALA A 272 -6.38 1.92 -39.15
CA ALA A 272 -7.02 3.23 -39.10
C ALA A 272 -7.46 3.60 -37.67
N ILE A 273 -7.92 2.63 -36.88
CA ILE A 273 -8.34 2.80 -35.48
C ILE A 273 -7.10 2.75 -34.57
N GLU A 274 -6.19 1.81 -34.81
CA GLU A 274 -4.98 1.59 -34.02
C GLU A 274 -4.11 2.84 -33.89
N SER A 275 -3.94 3.59 -34.99
CA SER A 275 -3.13 4.82 -35.01
C SER A 275 -3.71 5.99 -34.22
N ARG A 276 -4.98 5.92 -33.84
CA ARG A 276 -5.72 6.97 -33.11
C ARG A 276 -5.91 6.66 -31.64
N LEU A 277 -5.58 5.43 -31.22
CA LEU A 277 -5.80 4.94 -29.86
C LEU A 277 -4.48 4.81 -29.11
N ASP A 278 -4.47 5.34 -27.89
CA ASP A 278 -3.43 5.02 -26.92
C ASP A 278 -3.76 3.74 -26.12
N ALA A 279 -2.80 3.27 -25.33
CA ALA A 279 -2.94 2.04 -24.57
C ALA A 279 -4.06 2.09 -23.52
N PHE A 280 -4.30 3.27 -22.92
CA PHE A 280 -5.36 3.43 -21.92
C PHE A 280 -6.75 3.48 -22.57
N GLN A 281 -6.86 4.12 -23.71
CA GLN A 281 -8.10 4.16 -24.50
C GLN A 281 -8.52 2.77 -24.97
N LYS A 282 -7.56 1.92 -25.36
CA LYS A 282 -7.83 0.50 -25.69
C LYS A 282 -8.39 -0.25 -24.49
N LEU A 283 -7.90 0.04 -23.28
CA LEU A 283 -8.42 -0.55 -22.05
C LEU A 283 -9.86 -0.10 -21.76
N ILE A 284 -10.20 1.16 -22.05
CA ILE A 284 -11.59 1.67 -21.95
C ILE A 284 -12.52 0.94 -22.91
N ILE A 285 -12.12 0.81 -24.17
CA ILE A 285 -12.89 0.09 -25.19
C ILE A 285 -13.09 -1.37 -24.78
N LEU A 286 -12.04 -2.03 -24.31
CA LEU A 286 -12.14 -3.40 -23.82
C LEU A 286 -13.13 -3.51 -22.64
N LYS A 287 -13.11 -2.56 -21.71
CA LYS A 287 -14.06 -2.55 -20.58
C LYS A 287 -15.51 -2.47 -21.07
N CYS A 288 -15.81 -1.66 -22.07
CA CYS A 288 -17.15 -1.53 -22.62
C CYS A 288 -17.59 -2.80 -23.36
N LEU A 289 -16.69 -3.46 -24.11
CA LEU A 289 -16.98 -4.65 -24.90
C LEU A 289 -16.92 -5.95 -24.07
N ARG A 290 -15.90 -6.11 -23.24
CA ARG A 290 -15.58 -7.33 -22.52
C ARG A 290 -15.17 -7.03 -21.07
N ALA A 291 -16.13 -6.64 -20.24
CA ALA A 291 -15.88 -6.35 -18.83
C ALA A 291 -15.24 -7.53 -18.05
N ASP A 292 -15.48 -8.78 -18.48
CA ASP A 292 -14.86 -9.97 -17.93
C ASP A 292 -13.34 -10.07 -18.15
N LYS A 293 -12.81 -9.36 -19.14
CA LYS A 293 -11.38 -9.37 -19.53
C LYS A 293 -10.62 -8.14 -19.03
N VAL A 294 -11.25 -7.25 -18.29
CA VAL A 294 -10.62 -6.01 -17.80
C VAL A 294 -9.44 -6.30 -16.86
N ILE A 295 -9.56 -7.27 -15.93
CA ILE A 295 -8.50 -7.59 -14.97
C ILE A 295 -7.22 -8.06 -15.66
N PRO A 296 -7.24 -9.05 -16.56
CA PRO A 296 -6.04 -9.42 -17.34
C PRO A 296 -5.48 -8.28 -18.19
N ALA A 297 -6.36 -7.44 -18.75
CA ALA A 297 -5.92 -6.31 -19.56
C ALA A 297 -5.28 -5.19 -18.73
N MET A 298 -5.79 -4.92 -17.52
CA MET A 298 -5.12 -4.03 -16.56
C MET A 298 -3.75 -4.56 -16.17
N GLN A 299 -3.61 -5.86 -16.00
CA GLN A 299 -2.35 -6.53 -15.71
C GLN A 299 -1.35 -6.34 -16.86
N ASP A 300 -1.75 -6.65 -18.10
CA ASP A 300 -0.95 -6.45 -19.31
C ASP A 300 -0.56 -4.96 -19.47
N TYR A 301 -1.47 -4.02 -19.17
CA TYR A 301 -1.22 -2.58 -19.20
C TYR A 301 -0.15 -2.15 -18.18
N VAL A 302 -0.25 -2.59 -16.92
CA VAL A 302 0.75 -2.28 -15.88
C VAL A 302 2.12 -2.84 -16.26
N VAL A 303 2.18 -4.08 -16.79
CA VAL A 303 3.42 -4.70 -17.26
C VAL A 303 4.05 -3.89 -18.38
N GLN A 304 3.24 -3.41 -19.32
CA GLN A 304 3.72 -2.60 -20.45
C GLN A 304 4.27 -1.23 -20.02
N GLN A 305 3.64 -0.59 -19.03
CA GLN A 305 3.94 0.78 -18.63
C GLN A 305 4.99 0.88 -17.51
N LEU A 306 4.93 0.02 -16.49
CA LEU A 306 5.80 0.04 -15.31
C LEU A 306 6.76 -1.15 -15.24
N GLY A 307 6.49 -2.22 -16.00
CA GLY A 307 7.29 -3.44 -16.00
C GLY A 307 6.66 -4.59 -15.21
N ALA A 308 7.14 -5.82 -15.49
CA ALA A 308 6.61 -7.06 -14.92
C ALA A 308 6.72 -7.12 -13.38
N ARG A 309 7.75 -6.51 -12.80
CA ARG A 309 8.01 -6.48 -11.35
C ARG A 309 6.86 -5.90 -10.51
N PHE A 310 5.98 -5.08 -11.12
CA PHE A 310 4.79 -4.51 -10.45
C PHE A 310 3.56 -5.42 -10.45
N VAL A 311 3.67 -6.59 -11.06
CA VAL A 311 2.58 -7.56 -11.15
C VAL A 311 2.99 -8.92 -10.58
N GLU A 312 4.28 -9.18 -10.49
CA GLU A 312 4.81 -10.42 -9.92
C GLU A 312 4.48 -10.53 -8.42
N PRO A 313 4.17 -11.74 -7.94
CA PRO A 313 3.91 -11.97 -6.52
C PRO A 313 5.13 -11.61 -5.69
N GLN A 314 4.96 -10.68 -4.77
CA GLN A 314 6.02 -10.32 -3.82
C GLN A 314 6.06 -11.35 -2.68
N PRO A 315 7.21 -11.97 -2.40
CA PRO A 315 7.33 -12.92 -1.29
C PRO A 315 7.12 -12.20 0.05
N ALA A 316 6.33 -12.83 0.91
CA ALA A 316 6.16 -12.38 2.28
C ALA A 316 7.37 -12.86 3.10
N ASP A 317 8.38 -12.03 3.28
CA ASP A 317 9.58 -12.35 4.05
C ASP A 317 9.53 -11.68 5.45
N LEU A 318 9.37 -12.52 6.48
CA LEU A 318 9.39 -12.09 7.88
C LEU A 318 10.77 -11.59 8.31
N ALA A 319 11.86 -12.08 7.73
CA ALA A 319 13.20 -11.66 8.07
C ALA A 319 13.48 -10.24 7.55
N ALA A 320 13.04 -9.95 6.32
CA ALA A 320 13.12 -8.61 5.76
C ALA A 320 12.27 -7.62 6.58
N LEU A 321 11.05 -8.03 6.95
CA LEU A 321 10.16 -7.22 7.78
C LEU A 321 10.77 -6.91 9.15
N LEU A 322 11.37 -7.90 9.80
CA LEU A 322 12.05 -7.72 11.08
C LEU A 322 13.26 -6.78 10.97
N ALA A 323 14.05 -6.92 9.91
CA ALA A 323 15.22 -6.06 9.68
C ALA A 323 14.84 -4.58 9.45
N GLU A 324 13.68 -4.34 8.84
CA GLU A 324 13.15 -2.99 8.62
C GLU A 324 12.42 -2.43 9.84
N SER A 325 12.01 -3.28 10.79
CA SER A 325 11.17 -2.88 11.91
C SER A 325 11.94 -2.16 13.03
N ASP A 326 11.28 -1.17 13.61
CA ASP A 326 11.74 -0.43 14.78
C ASP A 326 11.13 -1.02 16.06
N PRO A 327 11.85 -1.11 17.20
CA PRO A 327 11.29 -1.50 18.50
C PRO A 327 10.09 -0.65 18.97
N LEU A 328 9.99 0.59 18.51
CA LEU A 328 8.93 1.53 18.91
C LEU A 328 7.62 1.34 18.12
N ALA A 329 7.69 0.69 16.97
CA ALA A 329 6.53 0.51 16.11
C ALA A 329 6.08 -0.95 16.08
N PRO A 330 4.75 -1.24 16.25
CA PRO A 330 4.25 -2.60 16.24
C PRO A 330 4.30 -3.20 14.83
N ILE A 331 4.47 -4.53 14.79
CA ILE A 331 4.32 -5.33 13.58
C ILE A 331 2.90 -5.92 13.60
N ILE A 332 2.10 -5.60 12.59
CA ILE A 332 0.67 -5.91 12.55
C ILE A 332 0.39 -6.91 11.43
N PHE A 333 -0.05 -8.10 11.80
CA PHE A 333 -0.60 -9.07 10.86
C PHE A 333 -2.09 -8.79 10.62
N VAL A 334 -2.42 -8.43 9.40
CA VAL A 334 -3.80 -8.27 8.95
C VAL A 334 -4.27 -9.62 8.41
N LEU A 335 -5.18 -10.26 9.14
CA LEU A 335 -5.62 -11.62 8.86
C LEU A 335 -6.79 -11.65 7.88
N SER A 336 -6.74 -12.54 6.91
CA SER A 336 -7.93 -12.98 6.22
C SER A 336 -8.63 -14.07 7.04
N THR A 337 -9.92 -14.27 6.78
CA THR A 337 -10.75 -15.26 7.48
C THR A 337 -10.12 -16.66 7.42
N GLY A 338 -9.97 -17.30 8.58
CA GLY A 338 -9.42 -18.65 8.69
C GLY A 338 -7.89 -18.75 8.58
N THR A 339 -7.16 -17.65 8.80
CA THR A 339 -5.69 -17.67 8.89
C THR A 339 -5.21 -17.44 10.32
N ASP A 340 -4.19 -18.18 10.72
CA ASP A 340 -3.50 -18.03 11.99
C ASP A 340 -1.98 -18.07 11.75
N PRO A 341 -1.26 -16.95 11.98
CA PRO A 341 0.18 -16.89 11.82
C PRO A 341 0.97 -17.35 13.05
N ALA A 342 0.31 -17.75 14.15
CA ALA A 342 0.96 -18.03 15.42
C ALA A 342 2.04 -19.11 15.32
N ALA A 343 1.72 -20.24 14.65
CA ALA A 343 2.66 -21.33 14.47
C ALA A 343 3.86 -20.95 13.58
N ASP A 344 3.63 -20.18 12.53
CA ASP A 344 4.68 -19.74 11.61
C ASP A 344 5.59 -18.68 12.30
N LEU A 345 4.99 -17.78 13.09
CA LEU A 345 5.74 -16.79 13.88
C LEU A 345 6.58 -17.47 14.98
N LEU A 346 6.06 -18.49 15.65
CA LEU A 346 6.82 -19.25 16.65
C LEU A 346 8.04 -19.94 16.03
N LYS A 347 7.85 -20.63 14.90
CA LYS A 347 8.96 -21.23 14.15
C LYS A 347 10.00 -20.19 13.71
N PHE A 348 9.53 -19.02 13.30
CA PHE A 348 10.39 -17.90 12.97
C PHE A 348 11.17 -17.39 14.18
N ALA A 349 10.52 -17.22 15.33
CA ALA A 349 11.17 -16.82 16.58
C ALA A 349 12.24 -17.83 17.02
N GLU A 350 11.99 -19.14 16.88
CA GLU A 350 12.99 -20.19 17.14
C GLU A 350 14.19 -20.08 16.20
N LYS A 351 13.95 -19.86 14.90
CA LYS A 351 15.03 -19.63 13.90
C LYS A 351 15.89 -18.40 14.24
N MET A 352 15.25 -17.34 14.76
CA MET A 352 15.94 -16.12 15.21
C MET A 352 16.52 -16.20 16.62
N LYS A 353 16.48 -17.40 17.26
CA LYS A 353 16.93 -17.66 18.64
C LYS A 353 16.16 -16.89 19.70
N MET A 354 14.97 -16.42 19.37
CA MET A 354 14.07 -15.69 20.27
C MET A 354 13.00 -16.59 20.92
N GLY A 355 12.95 -17.89 20.62
CA GLY A 355 11.92 -18.82 21.11
C GLY A 355 11.76 -18.85 22.64
N LYS A 356 12.83 -18.64 23.43
CA LYS A 356 12.77 -18.54 24.90
C LYS A 356 12.33 -17.16 25.40
N ARG A 357 12.36 -16.16 24.54
CA ARG A 357 11.95 -14.76 24.83
C ARG A 357 10.71 -14.38 24.02
N PHE A 358 9.91 -15.36 23.67
CA PHE A 358 8.67 -15.19 22.92
C PHE A 358 7.49 -15.45 23.84
N GLU A 359 6.68 -14.42 24.06
CA GLU A 359 5.49 -14.48 24.90
C GLU A 359 4.26 -14.17 24.06
N SER A 360 3.21 -14.97 24.19
CA SER A 360 1.99 -14.78 23.42
C SER A 360 0.73 -14.81 24.29
N ILE A 361 -0.23 -13.97 23.96
CA ILE A 361 -1.52 -13.92 24.61
C ILE A 361 -2.62 -13.61 23.59
N SER A 362 -3.75 -14.31 23.68
CA SER A 362 -4.94 -13.97 22.92
C SER A 362 -5.78 -12.97 23.74
N LEU A 363 -6.05 -11.80 23.12
CA LEU A 363 -6.79 -10.74 23.79
C LEU A 363 -8.28 -11.08 23.85
N GLY A 364 -8.72 -11.44 25.06
CA GLY A 364 -10.12 -11.63 25.42
C GLY A 364 -10.53 -10.66 26.53
N GLN A 365 -11.76 -10.78 27.01
CA GLN A 365 -12.23 -9.97 28.11
C GLN A 365 -11.37 -10.17 29.37
N GLY A 366 -10.92 -9.07 29.99
CA GLY A 366 -10.12 -9.07 31.21
C GLY A 366 -8.62 -9.34 31.04
N GLN A 367 -8.12 -9.56 29.84
CA GLN A 367 -6.69 -9.85 29.58
C GLN A 367 -5.80 -8.59 29.49
N GLY A 368 -6.40 -7.39 29.46
CA GLY A 368 -5.68 -6.11 29.35
C GLY A 368 -4.53 -5.92 30.33
N PRO A 369 -4.73 -6.07 31.65
CA PRO A 369 -3.65 -5.88 32.64
C PRO A 369 -2.49 -6.86 32.47
N LEU A 370 -2.75 -8.11 32.06
CA LEU A 370 -1.72 -9.09 31.79
C LEU A 370 -0.92 -8.71 30.55
N ALA A 371 -1.58 -8.25 29.49
CA ALA A 371 -0.95 -7.77 28.27
C ALA A 371 -0.04 -6.54 28.53
N GLU A 372 -0.49 -5.60 29.37
CA GLU A 372 0.33 -4.45 29.78
C GLU A 372 1.60 -4.87 30.54
N ASN A 373 1.47 -5.83 31.44
CA ASN A 373 2.64 -6.35 32.19
C ASN A 373 3.61 -7.08 31.26
N MET A 374 3.11 -7.91 30.34
CA MET A 374 3.94 -8.58 29.32
C MET A 374 4.68 -7.56 28.44
N MET A 375 3.99 -6.50 28.01
CA MET A 375 4.60 -5.44 27.22
C MET A 375 5.72 -4.73 28.00
N LYS A 376 5.50 -4.41 29.29
CA LYS A 376 6.52 -3.78 30.14
C LYS A 376 7.75 -4.66 30.28
N ILE A 377 7.55 -5.94 30.64
CA ILE A 377 8.65 -6.92 30.73
C ILE A 377 9.38 -7.06 29.39
N GLY A 378 8.62 -7.09 28.29
CA GLY A 378 9.18 -7.15 26.95
C GLY A 378 10.08 -5.97 26.61
N CYS A 379 9.66 -4.74 26.95
CA CYS A 379 10.45 -3.53 26.76
C CYS A 379 11.76 -3.55 27.59
N ASP A 380 11.68 -4.03 28.83
CA ASP A 380 12.84 -4.06 29.75
C ASP A 380 13.88 -5.14 29.32
N PHE A 381 13.43 -6.32 28.92
CA PHE A 381 14.29 -7.49 28.65
C PHE A 381 14.50 -7.81 27.15
N GLY A 382 13.82 -7.10 26.26
CA GLY A 382 13.92 -7.32 24.82
C GLY A 382 13.20 -8.58 24.34
N ASN A 383 12.08 -8.94 24.99
CA ASN A 383 11.26 -10.07 24.57
C ASN A 383 10.39 -9.71 23.36
N TRP A 384 10.04 -10.72 22.56
CA TRP A 384 9.00 -10.60 21.56
C TRP A 384 7.65 -10.87 22.20
N VAL A 385 6.78 -9.88 22.12
CA VAL A 385 5.42 -9.95 22.68
C VAL A 385 4.41 -10.04 21.57
N PHE A 386 3.57 -11.07 21.60
CA PHE A 386 2.61 -11.36 20.56
C PHE A 386 1.17 -11.32 21.08
N PHE A 387 0.42 -10.29 20.67
CA PHE A 387 -1.00 -10.13 20.99
C PHE A 387 -1.85 -10.63 19.84
N GLN A 388 -2.64 -11.66 20.12
CA GLN A 388 -3.50 -12.30 19.13
C GLN A 388 -4.92 -11.74 19.20
N ASN A 389 -5.58 -11.66 18.04
CA ASN A 389 -6.99 -11.31 17.90
C ASN A 389 -7.38 -9.98 18.55
N CYS A 390 -6.59 -8.94 18.32
CA CYS A 390 -6.81 -7.61 18.89
C CYS A 390 -8.22 -7.06 18.61
N HIS A 391 -8.83 -7.43 17.48
CA HIS A 391 -10.19 -7.04 17.11
C HIS A 391 -11.27 -7.54 18.07
N LEU A 392 -11.00 -8.56 18.90
CA LEU A 392 -11.94 -9.08 19.91
C LEU A 392 -11.99 -8.24 21.18
N SER A 393 -11.05 -7.32 21.37
CA SER A 393 -10.97 -6.46 22.56
C SER A 393 -10.93 -4.96 22.20
N PRO A 394 -11.95 -4.44 21.50
CA PRO A 394 -11.94 -3.05 21.03
C PRO A 394 -11.89 -2.01 22.16
N SER A 395 -12.42 -2.33 23.35
CA SER A 395 -12.41 -1.44 24.50
C SER A 395 -11.01 -1.22 25.11
N TRP A 396 -10.08 -2.16 24.91
CA TRP A 396 -8.70 -2.05 25.40
C TRP A 396 -7.74 -1.45 24.37
N MET A 397 -8.11 -1.42 23.10
CA MET A 397 -7.25 -0.92 22.03
C MET A 397 -6.78 0.53 22.22
N PRO A 398 -7.59 1.48 22.73
CA PRO A 398 -7.11 2.84 23.05
C PRO A 398 -6.02 2.85 24.12
N THR A 399 -6.07 1.92 25.09
CA THR A 399 -5.03 1.78 26.11
C THR A 399 -3.72 1.29 25.48
N LEU A 400 -3.78 0.32 24.56
CA LEU A 400 -2.62 -0.15 23.82
C LEU A 400 -1.99 0.98 22.98
N GLU A 401 -2.83 1.78 22.29
CA GLU A 401 -2.38 2.94 21.51
C GLU A 401 -1.61 3.92 22.41
N ALA A 402 -2.18 4.34 23.52
CA ALA A 402 -1.54 5.24 24.46
C ALA A 402 -0.22 4.67 25.03
N ARG A 403 -0.14 3.35 25.25
CA ARG A 403 1.10 2.71 25.72
C ARG A 403 2.19 2.70 24.65
N VAL A 404 1.84 2.46 23.40
CA VAL A 404 2.79 2.48 22.28
C VAL A 404 3.29 3.91 22.00
N GLU A 405 2.44 4.93 22.08
CA GLU A 405 2.81 6.34 21.88
C GLU A 405 3.81 6.87 22.93
N VAL A 406 3.79 6.33 24.14
CA VAL A 406 4.69 6.76 25.23
C VAL A 406 6.05 6.04 25.15
N LEU A 407 6.25 5.06 24.28
CA LEU A 407 7.53 4.37 24.13
C LEU A 407 8.63 5.33 23.68
N GLN A 408 9.73 5.35 24.42
CA GLN A 408 10.90 6.18 24.11
C GLN A 408 12.09 5.29 23.75
N PRO A 409 12.92 5.68 22.76
CA PRO A 409 14.08 4.88 22.31
C PRO A 409 15.05 4.53 23.43
N GLU A 410 15.17 5.41 24.44
CA GLU A 410 16.09 5.26 25.56
C GLU A 410 15.63 4.22 26.59
N LEU A 411 14.31 3.95 26.64
CA LEU A 411 13.68 3.07 27.64
C LEU A 411 13.31 1.69 27.08
N VAL A 412 13.44 1.47 25.78
CA VAL A 412 13.06 0.23 25.12
C VAL A 412 14.28 -0.53 24.64
N HIS A 413 14.36 -1.82 25.00
CA HIS A 413 15.45 -2.67 24.54
C HIS A 413 15.39 -2.85 23.01
N ARG A 414 16.54 -2.75 22.32
CA ARG A 414 16.63 -2.81 20.84
C ARG A 414 16.04 -4.08 20.21
N ASP A 415 16.06 -5.21 20.94
CA ASP A 415 15.55 -6.50 20.46
C ASP A 415 14.04 -6.67 20.69
N PHE A 416 13.42 -5.76 21.44
CA PHE A 416 11.97 -5.79 21.68
C PHE A 416 11.19 -5.68 20.36
N ARG A 417 10.18 -6.51 20.21
CA ARG A 417 9.21 -6.38 19.11
C ARG A 417 7.80 -6.70 19.62
N LEU A 418 6.87 -5.81 19.27
CA LEU A 418 5.46 -6.00 19.53
C LEU A 418 4.78 -6.51 18.25
N TRP A 419 4.24 -7.71 18.32
CA TRP A 419 3.52 -8.37 17.25
C TRP A 419 2.02 -8.35 17.56
N LEU A 420 1.22 -7.92 16.60
CA LEU A 420 -0.24 -7.83 16.74
C LEU A 420 -0.91 -8.62 15.62
N THR A 421 -2.05 -9.28 15.91
CA THR A 421 -2.90 -9.82 14.86
C THR A 421 -4.31 -9.24 14.96
N SER A 422 -4.88 -8.89 13.83
CA SER A 422 -6.26 -8.42 13.73
C SER A 422 -6.88 -8.81 12.39
N THR A 423 -8.15 -9.14 12.38
CA THR A 423 -8.95 -9.08 11.15
C THR A 423 -9.25 -7.61 10.83
N PRO A 424 -9.55 -7.28 9.55
CA PRO A 424 -9.96 -5.92 9.19
C PRO A 424 -11.09 -5.42 10.07
N SER A 425 -10.86 -4.33 10.78
CA SER A 425 -11.84 -3.74 11.70
C SER A 425 -11.76 -2.21 11.66
N PRO A 426 -12.89 -1.51 11.51
CA PRO A 426 -12.92 -0.05 11.58
C PRO A 426 -12.64 0.50 12.99
N LEU A 427 -12.68 -0.36 14.02
CA LEU A 427 -12.41 0.00 15.41
C LEU A 427 -10.93 -0.15 15.80
N PHE A 428 -10.07 -0.58 14.89
CA PHE A 428 -8.64 -0.67 15.15
C PHE A 428 -8.02 0.73 15.20
N PRO A 429 -7.17 1.06 16.21
CA PRO A 429 -6.61 2.40 16.36
C PRO A 429 -5.79 2.86 15.15
N VAL A 430 -6.10 4.07 14.70
CA VAL A 430 -5.49 4.65 13.49
C VAL A 430 -4.01 4.92 13.66
N ALA A 431 -3.58 5.42 14.82
CA ALA A 431 -2.17 5.72 15.08
C ALA A 431 -1.29 4.47 15.04
N LEU A 432 -1.79 3.33 15.55
CA LEU A 432 -1.08 2.05 15.45
C LEU A 432 -0.95 1.59 14.00
N LEU A 433 -2.01 1.80 13.17
CA LEU A 433 -1.97 1.45 11.75
C LEU A 433 -1.04 2.35 10.95
N GLN A 434 -1.03 3.63 11.25
CA GLN A 434 -0.23 4.62 10.51
C GLN A 434 1.27 4.45 10.72
N ASN A 435 1.68 4.07 11.94
CA ASN A 435 3.09 3.95 12.31
C ASN A 435 3.60 2.51 12.31
N GLY A 436 2.69 1.51 12.36
CA GLY A 436 3.04 0.09 12.42
C GLY A 436 3.45 -0.51 11.07
N TYR A 437 4.30 -1.52 11.13
CA TYR A 437 4.66 -2.34 9.98
C TYR A 437 3.58 -3.37 9.72
N LYS A 438 2.88 -3.26 8.60
CA LYS A 438 1.74 -4.13 8.26
C LYS A 438 2.14 -5.25 7.31
N MET A 439 1.58 -6.44 7.57
CA MET A 439 1.70 -7.58 6.68
C MET A 439 0.37 -8.33 6.63
N THR A 440 -0.13 -8.57 5.44
CA THR A 440 -1.33 -9.39 5.26
C THR A 440 -0.98 -10.88 5.27
N VAL A 441 -1.84 -11.65 5.92
CA VAL A 441 -1.74 -13.11 5.97
C VAL A 441 -2.96 -13.70 5.30
N GLU A 442 -2.74 -14.31 4.15
CA GLU A 442 -3.78 -14.99 3.37
C GLU A 442 -3.42 -16.47 3.18
N PRO A 443 -4.41 -17.37 3.08
CA PRO A 443 -4.15 -18.75 2.73
C PRO A 443 -3.59 -18.82 1.31
N PRO A 444 -2.73 -19.79 1.02
CA PRO A 444 -2.19 -19.98 -0.32
C PRO A 444 -3.32 -20.17 -1.34
N ARG A 445 -3.13 -19.66 -2.55
CA ARG A 445 -4.11 -19.77 -3.63
C ARG A 445 -3.87 -21.01 -4.48
N GLY A 446 -4.96 -21.71 -4.79
CA GLY A 446 -4.95 -22.88 -5.64
C GLY A 446 -4.76 -24.19 -4.87
N ILE A 447 -5.32 -25.27 -5.41
CA ILE A 447 -5.31 -26.61 -4.78
C ILE A 447 -3.89 -27.09 -4.54
N LYS A 448 -2.97 -26.87 -5.50
CA LYS A 448 -1.57 -27.29 -5.38
C LYS A 448 -0.88 -26.63 -4.18
N ALA A 449 -1.03 -25.33 -4.02
CA ALA A 449 -0.37 -24.57 -2.95
C ALA A 449 -0.97 -24.92 -1.57
N ASN A 450 -2.29 -25.07 -1.48
CA ASN A 450 -2.98 -25.50 -0.27
C ASN A 450 -2.59 -26.94 0.13
N LEU A 451 -2.50 -27.85 -0.83
CA LEU A 451 -2.07 -29.21 -0.59
C LEU A 451 -0.62 -29.26 -0.10
N LEU A 452 0.28 -28.50 -0.73
CA LEU A 452 1.69 -28.41 -0.32
C LEU A 452 1.82 -27.84 1.09
N LYS A 453 1.08 -26.77 1.43
CA LYS A 453 1.03 -26.20 2.78
C LYS A 453 0.56 -27.23 3.80
N ALA A 454 -0.53 -27.98 3.49
CA ALA A 454 -1.05 -29.01 4.36
C ALA A 454 0.00 -30.08 4.65
N TYR A 455 0.71 -30.56 3.62
CA TYR A 455 1.78 -31.56 3.80
C TYR A 455 2.98 -31.02 4.57
N MET A 456 3.41 -29.79 4.37
CA MET A 456 4.57 -29.23 5.06
C MET A 456 4.30 -28.91 6.53
N ASN A 457 3.08 -28.46 6.85
CA ASN A 457 2.81 -27.89 8.17
C ASN A 457 1.86 -28.71 9.04
N GLN A 458 0.95 -29.49 8.44
CA GLN A 458 -0.12 -30.17 9.18
C GLN A 458 0.00 -31.69 9.17
N VAL A 459 0.66 -32.25 8.17
CA VAL A 459 0.87 -33.71 8.12
C VAL A 459 2.11 -34.03 8.97
N PRO A 460 1.93 -34.72 10.10
CA PRO A 460 3.07 -35.19 10.91
C PRO A 460 3.86 -36.23 10.17
N ASP A 461 5.09 -36.50 10.62
CA ASP A 461 5.84 -37.62 10.11
C ASP A 461 5.04 -38.91 10.41
N PHE A 462 4.73 -39.68 9.36
CA PHE A 462 3.91 -40.89 9.52
C PHE A 462 4.56 -41.95 10.45
N LEU A 463 5.88 -41.84 10.69
CA LEU A 463 6.58 -42.65 11.68
C LEU A 463 6.15 -42.36 13.13
N GLU A 464 5.56 -41.21 13.39
CA GLU A 464 4.95 -40.90 14.69
C GLU A 464 3.66 -41.73 14.95
N TYR A 465 2.96 -42.12 13.88
CA TYR A 465 1.70 -42.86 13.96
C TYR A 465 1.85 -44.34 13.76
N PHE A 466 2.72 -44.76 12.85
CA PHE A 466 2.90 -46.19 12.50
C PHE A 466 4.37 -46.54 12.38
N THR A 467 4.74 -47.74 12.80
CA THR A 467 6.05 -48.30 12.48
C THR A 467 6.13 -48.56 10.97
N SER A 468 7.31 -48.40 10.39
CA SER A 468 7.51 -48.57 8.93
C SER A 468 7.13 -49.97 8.41
N ALA A 469 7.02 -50.96 9.29
CA ALA A 469 6.64 -52.35 8.98
C ALA A 469 5.12 -52.62 9.07
N ASP A 470 4.30 -51.62 9.50
CA ASP A 470 2.86 -51.83 9.63
C ASP A 470 2.20 -51.92 8.23
N PRO A 471 1.43 -53.02 7.95
CA PRO A 471 0.76 -53.21 6.67
C PRO A 471 -0.29 -52.16 6.33
N LYS A 472 -0.71 -51.36 7.30
CA LYS A 472 -1.69 -50.26 7.11
C LYS A 472 -1.08 -48.95 6.62
N VAL A 473 0.25 -48.79 6.65
CA VAL A 473 0.96 -47.57 6.20
C VAL A 473 0.59 -47.13 4.78
N PRO A 474 0.54 -48.03 3.76
CA PRO A 474 0.13 -47.62 2.43
C PRO A 474 -1.30 -47.05 2.40
N ASN A 475 -2.23 -47.69 3.11
CA ASN A 475 -3.63 -47.25 3.17
C ASN A 475 -3.76 -45.90 3.89
N PHE A 476 -3.02 -45.70 4.98
CA PHE A 476 -2.97 -44.41 5.67
C PHE A 476 -2.47 -43.30 4.76
N LYS A 477 -1.39 -43.50 4.02
CA LYS A 477 -0.85 -42.52 3.06
C LYS A 477 -1.86 -42.15 1.99
N TRP A 478 -2.56 -43.12 1.39
CA TRP A 478 -3.58 -42.84 0.37
C TRP A 478 -4.79 -42.10 0.93
N LEU A 479 -5.26 -42.47 2.10
CA LEU A 479 -6.39 -41.81 2.76
C LEU A 479 -6.01 -40.38 3.22
N LEU A 480 -4.80 -40.21 3.73
CA LEU A 480 -4.26 -38.91 4.13
C LEU A 480 -4.14 -37.97 2.93
N PHE A 481 -3.62 -38.46 1.79
CA PHE A 481 -3.58 -37.67 0.57
C PHE A 481 -4.99 -37.28 0.11
N SER A 482 -5.93 -38.21 0.12
CA SER A 482 -7.33 -37.94 -0.26
C SER A 482 -7.99 -36.89 0.67
N LEU A 483 -7.74 -36.95 1.98
CA LEU A 483 -8.23 -36.00 2.97
C LEU A 483 -7.62 -34.60 2.76
N SER A 484 -6.31 -34.53 2.58
CA SER A 484 -5.61 -33.26 2.34
C SER A 484 -6.02 -32.61 1.01
N LEU A 485 -6.23 -33.43 -0.04
CA LEU A 485 -6.76 -32.96 -1.32
C LEU A 485 -8.18 -32.39 -1.17
N PHE A 486 -9.04 -33.13 -0.44
CA PHE A 486 -10.40 -32.67 -0.16
C PHE A 486 -10.41 -31.35 0.60
N HIS A 487 -9.58 -31.23 1.65
CA HIS A 487 -9.40 -29.99 2.39
C HIS A 487 -8.97 -28.82 1.47
N GLY A 488 -8.00 -29.05 0.58
CA GLY A 488 -7.57 -28.06 -0.41
C GLY A 488 -8.68 -27.64 -1.38
N VAL A 489 -9.52 -28.57 -1.82
CA VAL A 489 -10.68 -28.29 -2.68
C VAL A 489 -11.73 -27.43 -1.94
N VAL A 490 -12.01 -27.75 -0.67
CA VAL A 490 -12.99 -27.00 0.14
C VAL A 490 -12.50 -25.59 0.42
N LEU A 491 -11.22 -25.39 0.72
CA LEU A 491 -10.62 -24.07 0.87
C LEU A 491 -10.74 -23.22 -0.39
N GLU A 492 -10.48 -23.80 -1.56
CA GLU A 492 -10.67 -23.08 -2.84
C GLU A 492 -12.15 -22.78 -3.15
N ARG A 493 -13.04 -23.71 -2.82
CA ARG A 493 -14.48 -23.54 -3.00
C ARG A 493 -15.05 -22.37 -2.19
N ARG A 494 -14.52 -22.12 -1.01
CA ARG A 494 -14.93 -21.01 -0.13
C ARG A 494 -14.92 -19.66 -0.83
N LYS A 495 -14.04 -19.44 -1.82
CA LYS A 495 -13.94 -18.21 -2.61
C LYS A 495 -15.21 -17.88 -3.41
N PHE A 496 -16.04 -18.87 -3.67
CA PHE A 496 -17.29 -18.73 -4.44
C PHE A 496 -18.53 -18.59 -3.55
N GLY A 497 -18.34 -18.39 -2.25
CA GLY A 497 -19.43 -18.27 -1.28
C GLY A 497 -19.95 -19.62 -0.78
N PRO A 498 -21.15 -19.68 -0.18
CA PRO A 498 -21.64 -20.86 0.52
C PRO A 498 -22.06 -22.04 -0.38
N LEU A 499 -22.10 -21.91 -1.67
CA LEU A 499 -22.38 -22.91 -2.73
C LEU A 499 -22.78 -24.32 -2.24
N GLY A 500 -24.02 -24.48 -1.73
CA GLY A 500 -24.54 -25.77 -1.23
C GLY A 500 -24.22 -26.07 0.23
N PHE A 501 -23.59 -25.18 0.97
CA PHE A 501 -23.51 -25.21 2.42
C PHE A 501 -24.55 -24.25 3.01
N ASN A 502 -25.19 -24.65 4.11
CA ASN A 502 -26.19 -23.83 4.76
C ASN A 502 -25.58 -22.67 5.55
N ILE A 503 -24.38 -22.89 6.10
CA ILE A 503 -23.66 -21.93 6.93
C ILE A 503 -22.23 -21.78 6.39
N PRO A 504 -21.68 -20.54 6.29
CA PRO A 504 -20.27 -20.35 5.98
C PRO A 504 -19.38 -20.98 7.04
N TYR A 505 -18.42 -21.79 6.65
CA TYR A 505 -17.45 -22.44 7.54
C TYR A 505 -16.01 -22.19 7.07
N GLU A 506 -15.08 -22.02 8.00
CA GLU A 506 -13.73 -21.56 7.68
C GLU A 506 -12.77 -22.66 7.26
N PHE A 507 -13.03 -23.92 7.63
CA PHE A 507 -12.15 -25.07 7.34
C PHE A 507 -10.70 -24.81 7.75
N THR A 508 -10.49 -24.67 9.05
CA THR A 508 -9.19 -24.31 9.62
C THR A 508 -8.16 -25.44 9.53
N ASP A 509 -6.88 -25.10 9.68
CA ASP A 509 -5.80 -26.08 9.79
C ASP A 509 -5.98 -26.99 11.03
N GLY A 510 -6.66 -26.51 12.08
CA GLY A 510 -7.05 -27.29 13.25
C GLY A 510 -8.03 -28.41 12.92
N ASP A 511 -9.02 -28.14 12.07
CA ASP A 511 -9.98 -29.15 11.62
C ASP A 511 -9.27 -30.29 10.87
N LEU A 512 -8.32 -29.94 10.00
CA LEU A 512 -7.52 -30.93 9.28
C LEU A 512 -6.72 -31.81 10.24
N ARG A 513 -6.09 -31.23 11.27
CA ARG A 513 -5.34 -31.99 12.30
C ARG A 513 -6.22 -32.97 13.06
N ILE A 514 -7.41 -32.54 13.47
CA ILE A 514 -8.39 -33.41 14.12
C ILE A 514 -8.80 -34.54 13.21
N CYS A 515 -9.08 -34.25 11.93
CA CYS A 515 -9.43 -35.30 10.96
C CYS A 515 -8.29 -36.31 10.73
N ILE A 516 -7.03 -35.86 10.72
CA ILE A 516 -5.87 -36.74 10.63
C ILE A 516 -5.77 -37.66 11.86
N SER A 517 -5.95 -37.10 13.06
CA SER A 517 -5.96 -37.88 14.31
C SER A 517 -7.09 -38.91 14.35
N GLN A 518 -8.30 -38.55 13.90
CA GLN A 518 -9.43 -39.46 13.77
C GLN A 518 -9.16 -40.57 12.74
N LEU A 519 -8.56 -40.22 11.60
CA LEU A 519 -8.18 -41.21 10.59
C LEU A 519 -7.21 -42.25 11.17
N HIS A 520 -6.21 -41.82 11.94
CA HIS A 520 -5.28 -42.69 12.64
C HIS A 520 -6.00 -43.58 13.65
N MET A 521 -6.85 -43.00 14.49
CA MET A 521 -7.63 -43.73 15.50
C MET A 521 -8.44 -44.85 14.86
N PHE A 522 -9.20 -44.58 13.79
CA PHE A 522 -10.01 -45.58 13.12
C PHE A 522 -9.18 -46.71 12.47
N LEU A 523 -8.02 -46.37 11.90
CA LEU A 523 -7.12 -47.40 11.36
C LEU A 523 -6.46 -48.26 12.44
N THR A 524 -6.34 -47.74 13.65
CA THR A 524 -5.77 -48.47 14.79
C THR A 524 -6.80 -49.41 15.43
N GLU A 525 -8.07 -48.95 15.56
CA GLU A 525 -9.14 -49.76 16.18
C GLU A 525 -9.54 -50.98 15.38
N TYR A 526 -9.48 -50.96 14.05
CA TYR A 526 -9.94 -52.03 13.19
C TYR A 526 -8.77 -52.84 12.63
N ALA A 527 -8.88 -54.18 12.68
CA ALA A 527 -7.86 -55.09 12.13
C ALA A 527 -7.67 -54.91 10.62
N ASP A 528 -8.79 -54.78 9.89
CA ASP A 528 -8.82 -54.48 8.46
C ASP A 528 -9.19 -53.02 8.22
N VAL A 529 -8.83 -52.44 7.05
CA VAL A 529 -9.19 -51.09 6.69
C VAL A 529 -10.70 -50.95 6.60
N PRO A 530 -11.37 -50.19 7.50
CA PRO A 530 -12.83 -50.08 7.55
C PRO A 530 -13.36 -49.13 6.47
N LEU A 531 -13.38 -49.56 5.21
CA LEU A 531 -13.78 -48.77 4.04
C LEU A 531 -15.14 -48.07 4.20
N ARG A 532 -16.09 -48.69 4.95
CA ARG A 532 -17.39 -48.08 5.23
C ARG A 532 -17.29 -46.96 6.28
N VAL A 533 -16.39 -47.08 7.24
CA VAL A 533 -16.16 -46.09 8.30
C VAL A 533 -15.29 -44.96 7.78
N SER A 534 -14.27 -45.26 6.97
CA SER A 534 -13.47 -44.22 6.30
C SER A 534 -14.28 -43.40 5.30
N LYS A 535 -15.31 -44.01 4.67
CA LYS A 535 -16.35 -43.23 3.97
C LYS A 535 -17.15 -42.36 4.94
N LYS A 536 -17.47 -42.81 6.16
CA LYS A 536 -18.16 -42.03 7.19
C LYS A 536 -17.30 -40.91 7.77
N VAL A 537 -15.98 -41.07 7.88
CA VAL A 537 -15.07 -39.97 8.26
C VAL A 537 -15.06 -38.89 7.18
N LYS A 538 -15.06 -39.27 5.91
CA LYS A 538 -15.28 -38.38 4.77
C LYS A 538 -16.68 -37.74 4.81
N PHE A 539 -17.72 -38.49 5.20
CA PHE A 539 -19.11 -38.08 5.36
C PHE A 539 -19.39 -37.48 6.76
N GLY A 540 -18.66 -37.81 7.79
CA GLY A 540 -18.78 -37.18 9.11
C GLY A 540 -18.35 -35.71 9.10
N PHE A 541 -17.34 -35.42 8.27
CA PHE A 541 -16.98 -34.05 7.94
C PHE A 541 -18.12 -33.33 7.20
N GLU A 542 -18.81 -34.00 6.28
CA GLU A 542 -20.02 -33.49 5.64
C GLU A 542 -21.21 -33.37 6.60
N LYS A 543 -21.37 -34.33 7.56
CA LYS A 543 -22.51 -34.38 8.46
C LYS A 543 -22.37 -33.38 9.63
N THR A 544 -21.18 -33.17 10.15
CA THR A 544 -20.90 -32.10 11.13
C THR A 544 -21.07 -30.72 10.49
N LEU A 545 -20.81 -30.60 9.18
CA LEU A 545 -21.01 -29.38 8.41
C LEU A 545 -22.48 -29.12 8.00
N VAL A 546 -23.31 -30.15 7.98
CA VAL A 546 -24.75 -30.07 7.66
C VAL A 546 -25.59 -29.86 8.92
N GLU A 547 -25.09 -30.26 10.08
CA GLU A 547 -25.75 -30.11 11.40
C GLU A 547 -25.31 -28.82 12.14
N LEU A 548 -24.24 -28.13 11.70
CA LEU A 548 -23.86 -26.76 12.08
C LEU A 548 -24.35 -25.75 11.04
#